data_f3aab0502a14f8f412c1273fb7a3f960
#
_entry.id   f3aab0502a14f8f412c1273fb7a3f960
#
_cell.length_a   1.000
_cell.length_b   1.000
_cell.length_c   1.000
_cell.angle_alpha   90.00
_cell.angle_beta   90.00
_cell.angle_gamma   90.00
#
_symmetry.space_group_name_H-M   'P 1'
#
loop_
_entity.id
_entity.type
_entity.pdbx_description
1 polymer ?
#
loop_
_entity_poly.entity_id
_entity_poly.type
_entity_poly.pdbx_seq_one_letter_code
_entity_poly.pdbx_strand_id
1 'polypeptide(L)'
;MIRKSISLVVLSMLFSSCVSMAPKLEVNSDEVVAKSFKNYQIAEDNSNISLNSFLIDENLKTLVNLVLENNKDIKIALLRVEESKSLYRIEESNLYPKIDANGSFSRDKKEEIIKNNYKASVGTVFELDLFGKNRSLNDAAKNSFLATQYALSSTKLSLISQTINSYLSLATNIENLNLQKKIYENLSSVYELTQKKFTAGVIGKEDVLSSFAMLKESQNEIISYENQIQIDINSLELLLGSTLNESLIPNSLKKDDSYLALVKSGISSNVLLNRPDIKELEYQLRAKNANIGAARAAFFPTIALTANTGYSSSSLNNLFSTPNSFWQISPSINLPIFTAGENSAKLDLSETQKEIALNEYQKGIQTAFKEVNDALMVRKNIYTKLQNQKELTASIEDAYNIALNSYKIGYGSYLNMLIAQKAYINSQKTLTQTYLEELENRVEIFKTLGGEIE
;
A
#
# COMPACT_ATOMS: atom_id res chain seq x y z
N MET A 1 38.40 34.63 41.81
CA MET A 1 37.08 34.90 41.20
C MET A 1 36.91 34.23 39.82
N ILE A 2 37.89 34.27 38.94
CA ILE A 2 37.78 33.72 37.55
C ILE A 2 37.44 32.22 37.51
N ARG A 3 38.01 31.37 38.40
CA ARG A 3 37.69 29.91 38.44
C ARG A 3 36.24 29.59 38.78
N LYS A 4 35.56 30.37 39.65
CA LYS A 4 34.15 30.17 40.01
C LYS A 4 33.19 30.62 38.87
N SER A 5 33.59 31.65 38.12
CA SER A 5 32.82 32.14 36.95
C SER A 5 32.88 31.16 35.78
N ILE A 6 34.01 30.52 35.54
CA ILE A 6 34.15 29.49 34.49
C ILE A 6 33.34 28.23 34.82
N SER A 7 33.33 27.79 36.09
CA SER A 7 32.46 26.67 36.52
C SER A 7 30.96 26.96 36.38
N LEU A 8 30.54 28.20 36.61
CA LEU A 8 29.12 28.56 36.48
C LEU A 8 28.66 28.63 35.00
N VAL A 9 29.55 29.13 34.14
CA VAL A 9 29.29 29.18 32.68
C VAL A 9 29.27 27.77 32.08
N VAL A 10 30.17 26.88 32.50
CA VAL A 10 30.19 25.47 32.06
C VAL A 10 28.93 24.75 32.57
N LEU A 11 28.51 25.03 33.83
CA LEU A 11 27.29 24.43 34.40
C LEU A 11 26.03 24.94 33.73
N SER A 12 25.94 26.22 33.34
CA SER A 12 24.80 26.76 32.58
C SER A 12 24.70 26.26 31.14
N MET A 13 25.84 25.99 30.50
CA MET A 13 25.87 25.32 29.17
C MET A 13 25.39 23.86 29.23
N LEU A 14 25.55 23.17 30.39
CA LEU A 14 25.07 21.80 30.54
C LEU A 14 23.53 21.74 30.71
N PHE A 15 22.87 22.77 31.15
CA PHE A 15 21.40 22.80 31.32
C PHE A 15 20.63 23.21 30.07
N SER A 16 21.26 23.83 29.07
CA SER A 16 20.62 24.20 27.81
C SER A 16 20.68 23.11 26.73
N SER A 17 21.31 21.97 26.99
CA SER A 17 21.72 20.98 25.98
C SER A 17 20.72 19.83 25.76
N CYS A 18 19.48 19.91 26.26
CA CYS A 18 18.48 18.85 26.07
C CYS A 18 17.64 18.96 24.78
N VAL A 19 18.04 19.79 23.80
CA VAL A 19 17.27 20.03 22.58
C VAL A 19 17.91 19.29 21.41
N SER A 20 17.12 18.55 20.65
CA SER A 20 17.54 18.00 19.34
C SER A 20 17.98 19.14 18.42
N MET A 21 19.08 18.94 17.67
CA MET A 21 19.56 19.89 16.65
C MET A 21 18.83 19.77 15.32
N ALA A 22 17.81 18.89 15.24
CA ALA A 22 16.94 18.82 14.05
C ALA A 22 16.20 20.15 13.86
N PRO A 23 16.11 20.67 12.63
CA PRO A 23 15.34 21.86 12.37
C PRO A 23 13.86 21.61 12.66
N LYS A 24 13.12 22.67 13.05
CA LYS A 24 11.67 22.57 13.17
C LYS A 24 11.09 22.24 11.80
N LEU A 25 10.35 21.16 11.72
CA LEU A 25 9.68 20.75 10.49
C LEU A 25 8.34 21.50 10.40
N GLU A 26 8.23 22.42 9.45
CA GLU A 26 6.96 23.06 9.08
C GLU A 26 6.46 22.38 7.79
N VAL A 27 5.37 21.65 7.90
CA VAL A 27 4.73 20.96 6.78
C VAL A 27 3.50 21.77 6.38
N ASN A 28 3.66 22.66 5.41
CA ASN A 28 2.55 23.43 4.83
C ASN A 28 1.82 22.56 3.79
N SER A 29 0.84 21.77 4.24
CA SER A 29 -0.04 21.01 3.35
C SER A 29 -1.06 21.88 2.62
N ASP A 30 -1.44 23.03 3.20
CA ASP A 30 -2.50 23.91 2.72
C ASP A 30 -2.16 24.64 1.40
N GLU A 31 -0.88 24.74 1.05
CA GLU A 31 -0.40 25.38 -0.18
C GLU A 31 -0.25 24.41 -1.36
N VAL A 32 -0.34 23.09 -1.12
CA VAL A 32 -0.01 22.06 -2.12
C VAL A 32 -1.20 21.76 -3.04
N VAL A 33 -2.43 21.82 -2.53
CA VAL A 33 -3.66 21.51 -3.28
C VAL A 33 -4.79 22.46 -2.95
N ALA A 34 -5.79 22.57 -3.83
CA ALA A 34 -7.00 23.37 -3.60
C ALA A 34 -7.78 22.83 -2.38
N LYS A 35 -8.39 23.73 -1.61
CA LYS A 35 -9.14 23.40 -0.38
C LYS A 35 -10.41 22.56 -0.62
N SER A 36 -10.85 22.42 -1.86
CA SER A 36 -12.03 21.63 -2.24
C SER A 36 -11.84 20.97 -3.59
N PHE A 37 -12.49 19.84 -3.79
CA PHE A 37 -12.53 19.14 -5.08
C PHE A 37 -13.42 19.89 -6.08
N LYS A 38 -13.00 19.91 -7.36
CA LYS A 38 -13.74 20.59 -8.43
C LYS A 38 -15.13 19.96 -8.60
N ASN A 39 -16.15 20.81 -8.65
CA ASN A 39 -17.56 20.44 -8.92
C ASN A 39 -18.28 19.62 -7.82
N TYR A 40 -17.77 19.58 -6.59
CA TYR A 40 -18.47 18.98 -5.46
C TYR A 40 -18.66 20.02 -4.36
N GLN A 41 -19.90 20.15 -3.88
CA GLN A 41 -20.20 20.96 -2.70
C GLN A 41 -19.79 20.19 -1.44
N ILE A 42 -19.14 20.88 -0.50
CA ILE A 42 -18.71 20.32 0.79
C ILE A 42 -19.99 20.00 1.58
N ALA A 43 -20.25 18.73 1.85
CA ALA A 43 -21.19 18.34 2.90
C ALA A 43 -20.43 18.31 4.23
N GLU A 44 -21.05 18.77 5.31
CA GLU A 44 -20.44 18.84 6.64
C GLU A 44 -20.21 17.47 7.30
N ASP A 45 -20.58 16.38 6.64
CA ASP A 45 -20.48 15.03 7.21
C ASP A 45 -19.17 14.37 6.80
N ASN A 46 -18.17 14.49 7.68
CA ASN A 46 -16.82 13.90 7.56
C ASN A 46 -16.78 12.41 7.95
N SER A 47 -17.87 11.66 7.83
CA SER A 47 -17.87 10.25 8.21
C SER A 47 -17.01 9.44 7.26
N ASN A 48 -15.88 8.94 7.76
CA ASN A 48 -15.11 7.88 7.11
C ASN A 48 -16.05 6.68 6.91
N ILE A 49 -16.08 6.13 5.70
CA ILE A 49 -16.88 4.94 5.43
C ILE A 49 -16.06 3.74 5.88
N SER A 50 -16.58 3.00 6.87
CA SER A 50 -15.96 1.77 7.30
C SER A 50 -16.13 0.68 6.23
N LEU A 51 -15.14 -0.21 6.12
CA LEU A 51 -15.19 -1.36 5.21
C LEU A 51 -16.46 -2.19 5.42
N ASN A 52 -16.85 -2.41 6.67
CA ASN A 52 -18.05 -3.18 7.03
C ASN A 52 -19.36 -2.57 6.52
N SER A 53 -19.45 -1.25 6.47
CA SER A 53 -20.62 -0.54 5.93
C SER A 53 -20.56 -0.41 4.41
N PHE A 54 -19.37 -0.46 3.83
CA PHE A 54 -19.17 -0.40 2.38
C PHE A 54 -19.51 -1.73 1.69
N LEU A 55 -19.13 -2.86 2.28
CA LEU A 55 -19.41 -4.19 1.76
C LEU A 55 -20.79 -4.67 2.20
N ILE A 56 -21.74 -4.82 1.24
CA ILE A 56 -23.10 -5.29 1.49
C ILE A 56 -23.20 -6.80 1.25
N ASP A 57 -22.52 -7.32 0.22
CA ASP A 57 -22.54 -8.73 -0.13
C ASP A 57 -21.76 -9.57 0.88
N GLU A 58 -22.41 -10.53 1.54
CA GLU A 58 -21.80 -11.36 2.59
C GLU A 58 -20.69 -12.29 2.06
N ASN A 59 -20.80 -12.79 0.82
CA ASN A 59 -19.76 -13.62 0.23
C ASN A 59 -18.50 -12.78 -0.06
N LEU A 60 -18.69 -11.59 -0.62
CA LEU A 60 -17.59 -10.65 -0.86
C LEU A 60 -16.94 -10.20 0.45
N LYS A 61 -17.74 -9.92 1.48
CA LYS A 61 -17.25 -9.56 2.81
C LYS A 61 -16.42 -10.69 3.44
N THR A 62 -16.93 -11.92 3.34
CA THR A 62 -16.21 -13.12 3.82
C THR A 62 -14.88 -13.29 3.07
N LEU A 63 -14.89 -13.15 1.75
CA LEU A 63 -13.70 -13.27 0.91
C LEU A 63 -12.64 -12.21 1.27
N VAL A 64 -13.04 -10.95 1.43
CA VAL A 64 -12.13 -9.86 1.83
C VAL A 64 -11.51 -10.14 3.20
N ASN A 65 -12.29 -10.61 4.18
CA ASN A 65 -11.76 -10.97 5.51
C ASN A 65 -10.76 -12.13 5.42
N LEU A 66 -11.05 -13.18 4.64
CA LEU A 66 -10.12 -14.28 4.44
C LEU A 66 -8.81 -13.83 3.76
N VAL A 67 -8.88 -12.89 2.82
CA VAL A 67 -7.68 -12.29 2.21
C VAL A 67 -6.88 -11.51 3.26
N LEU A 68 -7.53 -10.69 4.08
CA LEU A 68 -6.85 -9.94 5.15
C LEU A 68 -6.13 -10.84 6.15
N GLU A 69 -6.66 -12.04 6.41
CA GLU A 69 -6.06 -13.02 7.33
C GLU A 69 -4.93 -13.84 6.71
N ASN A 70 -5.06 -14.22 5.43
CA ASN A 70 -4.21 -15.26 4.83
C ASN A 70 -3.21 -14.74 3.81
N ASN A 71 -3.45 -13.58 3.21
CA ASN A 71 -2.62 -13.04 2.13
C ASN A 71 -1.15 -12.90 2.53
N LYS A 72 -0.25 -13.30 1.62
CA LYS A 72 1.21 -13.32 1.89
C LYS A 72 1.81 -11.92 1.88
N ASP A 73 1.30 -10.99 1.08
CA ASP A 73 1.81 -9.63 1.04
C ASP A 73 1.50 -8.87 2.34
N ILE A 74 0.33 -9.12 2.96
CA ILE A 74 0.00 -8.61 4.30
C ILE A 74 0.96 -9.20 5.33
N LYS A 75 1.24 -10.51 5.27
CA LYS A 75 2.20 -11.15 6.19
C LYS A 75 3.62 -10.60 6.03
N ILE A 76 4.05 -10.35 4.78
CA ILE A 76 5.33 -9.70 4.50
C ILE A 76 5.34 -8.27 5.05
N ALA A 77 4.29 -7.50 4.84
CA ALA A 77 4.18 -6.14 5.36
C ALA A 77 4.19 -6.09 6.90
N LEU A 78 3.53 -7.05 7.58
CA LEU A 78 3.59 -7.22 9.03
C LEU A 78 5.02 -7.54 9.51
N LEU A 79 5.74 -8.41 8.82
CA LEU A 79 7.13 -8.73 9.16
C LEU A 79 8.06 -7.54 8.95
N ARG A 80 7.81 -6.70 7.94
CA ARG A 80 8.54 -5.43 7.75
C ARG A 80 8.29 -4.44 8.90
N VAL A 81 7.09 -4.41 9.47
CA VAL A 81 6.80 -3.62 10.68
C VAL A 81 7.62 -4.14 11.87
N GLU A 82 7.69 -5.48 12.08
CA GLU A 82 8.50 -6.06 13.16
C GLU A 82 10.01 -5.86 12.93
N GLU A 83 10.47 -5.95 11.70
CA GLU A 83 11.85 -5.62 11.30
C GLU A 83 12.19 -4.16 11.67
N SER A 84 11.37 -3.21 11.22
CA SER A 84 11.57 -1.79 11.49
C SER A 84 11.47 -1.45 12.97
N LYS A 85 10.59 -2.11 13.71
CA LYS A 85 10.49 -2.02 15.17
C LYS A 85 11.77 -2.53 15.86
N SER A 86 12.37 -3.59 15.33
CA SER A 86 13.63 -4.14 15.84
C SER A 86 14.79 -3.16 15.58
N LEU A 87 14.84 -2.55 14.40
CA LEU A 87 15.80 -1.49 14.08
C LEU A 87 15.65 -0.28 15.00
N TYR A 88 14.40 0.16 15.25
CA TYR A 88 14.13 1.23 16.22
C TYR A 88 14.66 0.87 17.61
N ARG A 89 14.42 -0.36 18.10
CA ARG A 89 14.94 -0.82 19.42
C ARG A 89 16.48 -0.89 19.46
N ILE A 90 17.12 -1.22 18.34
CA ILE A 90 18.59 -1.19 18.25
C ILE A 90 19.09 0.24 18.44
N GLU A 91 18.49 1.23 17.76
CA GLU A 91 18.84 2.63 17.93
C GLU A 91 18.49 3.15 19.35
N GLU A 92 17.34 2.77 19.89
CA GLU A 92 16.92 3.10 21.26
C GLU A 92 17.94 2.59 22.29
N SER A 93 18.54 1.41 22.06
CA SER A 93 19.56 0.84 22.95
C SER A 93 20.81 1.71 23.08
N ASN A 94 21.10 2.56 22.10
CA ASN A 94 22.24 3.49 22.14
C ASN A 94 22.02 4.66 23.09
N LEU A 95 20.78 4.87 23.59
CA LEU A 95 20.48 5.84 24.63
C LEU A 95 20.84 5.35 26.05
N TYR A 96 21.22 4.07 26.21
CA TYR A 96 21.50 3.43 27.49
C TYR A 96 22.92 2.86 27.53
N PRO A 97 23.56 2.80 28.72
CA PRO A 97 24.86 2.16 28.86
C PRO A 97 24.79 0.66 28.59
N LYS A 98 25.74 0.12 27.82
CA LYS A 98 25.91 -1.32 27.60
C LYS A 98 26.95 -1.85 28.56
N ILE A 99 26.70 -3.02 29.13
CA ILE A 99 27.60 -3.67 30.10
C ILE A 99 28.18 -4.92 29.44
N ASP A 100 29.50 -5.00 29.38
CA ASP A 100 30.23 -6.09 28.79
C ASP A 100 31.17 -6.74 29.80
N ALA A 101 31.32 -8.05 29.74
CA ALA A 101 32.34 -8.80 30.46
C ALA A 101 33.43 -9.21 29.51
N ASN A 102 34.70 -8.86 29.87
CA ASN A 102 35.86 -9.12 29.05
C ASN A 102 36.90 -9.96 29.80
N GLY A 103 37.36 -11.04 29.16
CA GLY A 103 38.53 -11.78 29.59
C GLY A 103 39.65 -11.64 28.56
N SER A 104 40.85 -11.32 28.98
CA SER A 104 42.01 -11.21 28.08
C SER A 104 43.26 -11.79 28.70
N PHE A 105 44.12 -12.30 27.85
CA PHE A 105 45.51 -12.70 28.16
C PHE A 105 46.42 -12.05 27.14
N SER A 106 47.46 -11.37 27.62
CA SER A 106 48.55 -10.92 26.78
C SER A 106 49.88 -11.39 27.34
N ARG A 107 50.83 -11.63 26.44
CA ARG A 107 52.23 -11.94 26.75
C ARG A 107 53.09 -11.06 25.90
N ASP A 108 53.72 -10.11 26.58
CA ASP A 108 54.52 -9.07 25.92
C ASP A 108 56.00 -9.25 26.24
N LYS A 109 56.91 -9.13 25.26
CA LYS A 109 58.35 -9.07 25.45
C LYS A 109 58.85 -7.66 25.13
N LYS A 110 59.45 -6.98 26.09
CA LYS A 110 60.12 -5.71 25.91
C LYS A 110 61.50 -5.77 26.57
N GLU A 111 62.56 -5.49 25.84
CA GLU A 111 63.92 -5.44 26.35
C GLU A 111 64.34 -6.70 27.18
N GLU A 112 64.14 -7.91 26.62
CA GLU A 112 64.40 -9.22 27.27
C GLU A 112 63.43 -9.59 28.42
N ILE A 113 62.55 -8.67 28.89
CA ILE A 113 61.61 -8.94 29.97
C ILE A 113 60.29 -9.43 29.33
N ILE A 114 59.89 -10.64 29.69
CA ILE A 114 58.57 -11.21 29.32
C ILE A 114 57.58 -10.96 30.46
N LYS A 115 56.46 -10.30 30.14
CA LYS A 115 55.37 -10.07 31.08
C LYS A 115 54.09 -10.76 30.58
N ASN A 116 53.49 -11.53 31.42
CA ASN A 116 52.12 -12.04 31.20
C ASN A 116 51.14 -11.10 31.88
N ASN A 117 49.99 -10.90 31.29
CA ASN A 117 48.88 -10.16 31.90
C ASN A 117 47.56 -10.92 31.63
N TYR A 118 46.97 -11.38 32.69
CA TYR A 118 45.64 -11.98 32.72
C TYR A 118 44.67 -10.92 33.26
N LYS A 119 43.57 -10.66 32.56
CA LYS A 119 42.59 -9.68 32.96
C LYS A 119 41.18 -10.27 32.82
N ALA A 120 40.34 -10.10 33.86
CA ALA A 120 38.93 -10.37 33.83
C ALA A 120 38.21 -9.13 34.36
N SER A 121 37.35 -8.53 33.57
CA SER A 121 36.69 -7.26 33.93
C SER A 121 35.28 -7.20 33.42
N VAL A 122 34.42 -6.46 34.13
CA VAL A 122 33.12 -6.01 33.71
C VAL A 122 33.20 -4.48 33.51
N GLY A 123 32.65 -3.99 32.44
CA GLY A 123 32.74 -2.57 32.15
C GLY A 123 31.63 -2.06 31.24
N THR A 124 31.60 -0.77 31.11
CA THR A 124 30.67 -0.06 30.20
C THR A 124 31.38 1.05 29.47
N VAL A 125 30.98 1.31 28.23
CA VAL A 125 31.27 2.54 27.50
C VAL A 125 29.94 3.18 27.15
N PHE A 126 29.74 4.40 27.63
CA PHE A 126 28.51 5.14 27.42
C PHE A 126 28.81 6.53 26.84
N GLU A 127 28.23 6.83 25.65
CA GLU A 127 28.32 8.15 25.03
C GLU A 127 27.22 9.04 25.61
N LEU A 128 27.64 10.15 26.27
CA LEU A 128 26.71 11.14 26.80
C LEU A 128 26.16 11.98 25.66
N ASP A 129 24.87 11.84 25.37
CA ASP A 129 24.21 12.52 24.24
C ASP A 129 23.85 13.97 24.55
N LEU A 130 24.88 14.82 24.73
CA LEU A 130 24.70 16.23 25.08
C LEU A 130 24.16 17.05 23.90
N PHE A 131 24.49 16.68 22.70
CA PHE A 131 24.13 17.40 21.47
C PHE A 131 23.02 16.73 20.68
N GLY A 132 22.38 15.70 21.23
CA GLY A 132 21.19 15.06 20.67
C GLY A 132 21.45 14.21 19.44
N LYS A 133 22.67 13.73 19.21
CA LYS A 133 23.02 12.82 18.10
C LYS A 133 22.22 11.52 18.19
N ASN A 134 22.35 10.79 19.32
CA ASN A 134 21.70 9.50 19.50
C ASN A 134 20.18 9.65 19.60
N ARG A 135 19.67 10.70 20.23
CA ARG A 135 18.24 11.03 20.23
C ARG A 135 17.71 11.29 18.83
N SER A 136 18.44 12.04 18.01
CA SER A 136 18.03 12.32 16.62
C SER A 136 18.00 11.06 15.77
N LEU A 137 18.97 10.13 15.92
CA LEU A 137 18.99 8.83 15.24
C LEU A 137 17.82 7.94 15.71
N ASN A 138 17.57 7.93 17.02
CA ASN A 138 16.43 7.21 17.59
C ASN A 138 15.08 7.78 17.09
N ASP A 139 14.93 9.10 17.01
CA ASP A 139 13.75 9.74 16.44
C ASP A 139 13.58 9.42 14.95
N ALA A 140 14.68 9.38 14.20
CA ALA A 140 14.65 8.96 12.78
C ALA A 140 14.18 7.50 12.65
N ALA A 141 14.73 6.59 13.45
CA ALA A 141 14.32 5.18 13.45
C ALA A 141 12.87 4.99 13.89
N LYS A 142 12.41 5.73 14.92
CA LYS A 142 11.01 5.74 15.37
C LYS A 142 10.06 6.19 14.26
N ASN A 143 10.37 7.29 13.58
CA ASN A 143 9.55 7.78 12.48
C ASN A 143 9.57 6.81 11.29
N SER A 144 10.69 6.14 10.99
CA SER A 144 10.77 5.09 9.99
C SER A 144 9.89 3.87 10.35
N PHE A 145 9.85 3.49 11.64
CA PHE A 145 8.95 2.46 12.14
C PHE A 145 7.47 2.85 11.97
N LEU A 146 7.10 4.09 12.29
CA LEU A 146 5.74 4.60 12.09
C LEU A 146 5.37 4.62 10.60
N ALA A 147 6.30 5.00 9.72
CA ALA A 147 6.09 4.95 8.28
C ALA A 147 5.75 3.53 7.80
N THR A 148 6.47 2.49 8.29
CA THR A 148 6.16 1.09 7.91
C THR A 148 4.81 0.61 8.43
N GLN A 149 4.30 1.13 9.55
CA GLN A 149 2.94 0.83 10.01
C GLN A 149 1.88 1.38 9.05
N TYR A 150 2.07 2.61 8.54
CA TYR A 150 1.17 3.18 7.55
C TYR A 150 1.29 2.51 6.19
N ALA A 151 2.50 2.06 5.79
CA ALA A 151 2.70 1.23 4.61
C ALA A 151 1.92 -0.09 4.68
N LEU A 152 1.83 -0.72 5.86
CA LEU A 152 0.97 -1.88 6.09
C LEU A 152 -0.51 -1.55 5.87
N SER A 153 -0.97 -0.42 6.40
CA SER A 153 -2.37 0.03 6.23
C SER A 153 -2.68 0.32 4.75
N SER A 154 -1.75 0.96 4.03
CA SER A 154 -1.83 1.20 2.59
C SER A 154 -1.90 -0.11 1.79
N THR A 155 -1.07 -1.09 2.16
CA THR A 155 -1.07 -2.43 1.56
C THR A 155 -2.41 -3.13 1.76
N LYS A 156 -2.97 -3.10 2.97
CA LYS A 156 -4.30 -3.67 3.26
C LYS A 156 -5.39 -3.03 2.40
N LEU A 157 -5.44 -1.69 2.33
CA LEU A 157 -6.43 -0.96 1.53
C LEU A 157 -6.33 -1.29 0.04
N SER A 158 -5.10 -1.41 -0.48
CA SER A 158 -4.84 -1.80 -1.86
C SER A 158 -5.32 -3.22 -2.16
N LEU A 159 -5.04 -4.18 -1.26
CA LEU A 159 -5.46 -5.58 -1.41
C LEU A 159 -6.98 -5.76 -1.27
N ILE A 160 -7.63 -5.01 -0.39
CA ILE A 160 -9.10 -4.95 -0.30
C ILE A 160 -9.68 -4.54 -1.66
N SER A 161 -9.21 -3.42 -2.20
CA SER A 161 -9.68 -2.90 -3.49
C SER A 161 -9.43 -3.88 -4.64
N GLN A 162 -8.26 -4.51 -4.66
CA GLN A 162 -7.92 -5.52 -5.66
C GLN A 162 -8.81 -6.76 -5.54
N THR A 163 -9.08 -7.23 -4.32
CA THR A 163 -9.96 -8.39 -4.07
C THR A 163 -11.38 -8.11 -4.54
N ILE A 164 -11.91 -6.93 -4.21
CA ILE A 164 -13.26 -6.53 -4.65
C ILE A 164 -13.32 -6.48 -6.18
N ASN A 165 -12.36 -5.81 -6.83
CA ASN A 165 -12.33 -5.69 -8.29
C ASN A 165 -12.18 -7.06 -8.98
N SER A 166 -11.34 -7.97 -8.45
CA SER A 166 -11.20 -9.34 -8.98
C SER A 166 -12.50 -10.14 -8.81
N TYR A 167 -13.22 -9.98 -7.70
CA TYR A 167 -14.52 -10.61 -7.48
C TYR A 167 -15.60 -10.09 -8.44
N LEU A 168 -15.64 -8.78 -8.66
CA LEU A 168 -16.56 -8.14 -9.59
C LEU A 168 -16.27 -8.54 -11.05
N SER A 169 -14.99 -8.67 -11.41
CA SER A 169 -14.56 -9.19 -12.71
C SER A 169 -15.05 -10.64 -12.92
N LEU A 170 -14.84 -11.50 -11.93
CA LEU A 170 -15.35 -12.88 -11.96
C LEU A 170 -16.87 -12.91 -12.12
N ALA A 171 -17.62 -12.12 -11.35
CA ALA A 171 -19.07 -12.04 -11.45
C ALA A 171 -19.52 -11.58 -12.84
N THR A 172 -18.79 -10.62 -13.42
CA THR A 172 -19.03 -10.10 -14.78
C THR A 172 -18.79 -11.17 -15.86
N ASN A 173 -17.72 -11.94 -15.73
CA ASN A 173 -17.40 -13.01 -16.69
C ASN A 173 -18.38 -14.17 -16.60
N ILE A 174 -18.88 -14.50 -15.40
CA ILE A 174 -19.96 -15.47 -15.20
C ILE A 174 -21.28 -14.98 -15.83
N GLU A 175 -21.64 -13.70 -15.64
CA GLU A 175 -22.81 -13.10 -16.29
C GLU A 175 -22.69 -13.16 -17.82
N ASN A 176 -21.51 -12.80 -18.35
CA ASN A 176 -21.25 -12.87 -19.79
C ASN A 176 -21.31 -14.31 -20.32
N LEU A 177 -20.80 -15.30 -19.56
CA LEU A 177 -20.95 -16.72 -19.91
C LEU A 177 -22.43 -17.14 -19.97
N ASN A 178 -23.22 -16.76 -18.97
CA ASN A 178 -24.66 -17.06 -18.93
C ASN A 178 -25.40 -16.42 -20.12
N LEU A 179 -25.06 -15.17 -20.43
CA LEU A 179 -25.59 -14.48 -21.61
C LEU A 179 -25.17 -15.20 -22.91
N GLN A 180 -23.91 -15.57 -23.03
CA GLN A 180 -23.38 -16.24 -24.23
C GLN A 180 -24.00 -17.63 -24.46
N LYS A 181 -24.31 -18.38 -23.40
CA LYS A 181 -25.03 -19.65 -23.48
C LYS A 181 -26.46 -19.44 -24.03
N LYS A 182 -27.19 -18.42 -23.58
CA LYS A 182 -28.50 -18.06 -24.13
C LYS A 182 -28.41 -17.64 -25.61
N ILE A 183 -27.37 -16.88 -25.97
CA ILE A 183 -27.10 -16.50 -27.36
C ILE A 183 -26.86 -17.73 -28.22
N TYR A 184 -26.05 -18.68 -27.75
CA TYR A 184 -25.79 -19.94 -28.44
C TYR A 184 -27.08 -20.75 -28.71
N GLU A 185 -27.95 -20.87 -27.72
CA GLU A 185 -29.27 -21.55 -27.88
C GLU A 185 -30.14 -20.87 -28.95
N ASN A 186 -30.19 -19.53 -28.94
CA ASN A 186 -30.88 -18.76 -29.98
C ASN A 186 -30.28 -18.96 -31.38
N LEU A 187 -28.95 -18.92 -31.49
CA LEU A 187 -28.24 -19.13 -32.74
C LEU A 187 -28.43 -20.56 -33.26
N SER A 188 -28.45 -21.56 -32.39
CA SER A 188 -28.76 -22.94 -32.74
C SER A 188 -30.18 -23.06 -33.38
N SER A 189 -31.14 -22.43 -32.75
CA SER A 189 -32.51 -22.40 -33.28
C SER A 189 -32.62 -21.69 -34.63
N VAL A 190 -31.89 -20.58 -34.81
CA VAL A 190 -31.80 -19.87 -36.11
C VAL A 190 -31.13 -20.72 -37.15
N TYR A 191 -30.04 -21.42 -36.84
CA TYR A 191 -29.37 -22.32 -37.77
C TYR A 191 -30.25 -23.46 -38.24
N GLU A 192 -30.97 -24.12 -37.33
CA GLU A 192 -31.95 -25.17 -37.65
C GLU A 192 -33.08 -24.66 -38.60
N LEU A 193 -33.61 -23.46 -38.30
CA LEU A 193 -34.62 -22.83 -39.15
C LEU A 193 -34.07 -22.53 -40.55
N THR A 194 -32.83 -22.01 -40.61
CA THR A 194 -32.16 -21.70 -41.86
C THR A 194 -31.91 -22.96 -42.70
N GLN A 195 -31.51 -24.08 -42.07
CA GLN A 195 -31.42 -25.38 -42.74
C GLN A 195 -32.74 -25.85 -43.31
N LYS A 196 -33.84 -25.77 -42.56
CA LYS A 196 -35.18 -26.14 -43.03
C LYS A 196 -35.62 -25.29 -44.20
N LYS A 197 -35.39 -23.97 -44.17
CA LYS A 197 -35.72 -23.09 -45.32
C LYS A 197 -34.89 -23.38 -46.55
N PHE A 198 -33.59 -23.73 -46.42
CA PHE A 198 -32.74 -24.16 -47.51
C PHE A 198 -33.25 -25.47 -48.15
N THR A 199 -33.55 -26.47 -47.33
CA THR A 199 -34.10 -27.74 -47.81
C THR A 199 -35.43 -27.55 -48.53
N ALA A 200 -36.22 -26.57 -48.15
CA ALA A 200 -37.47 -26.18 -48.84
C ALA A 200 -37.23 -25.30 -50.08
N GLY A 201 -36.00 -24.97 -50.43
CA GLY A 201 -35.65 -24.15 -51.59
C GLY A 201 -35.98 -22.66 -51.47
N VAL A 202 -36.22 -22.16 -50.25
CA VAL A 202 -36.63 -20.75 -49.98
C VAL A 202 -35.44 -19.80 -49.88
N ILE A 203 -34.25 -20.31 -49.49
CA ILE A 203 -33.04 -19.50 -49.30
C ILE A 203 -31.82 -20.18 -49.91
N GLY A 204 -30.74 -19.40 -50.06
CA GLY A 204 -29.46 -19.89 -50.61
C GLY A 204 -28.58 -20.59 -49.55
N LYS A 205 -27.60 -21.35 -50.03
CA LYS A 205 -26.60 -22.04 -49.19
C LYS A 205 -25.75 -21.05 -48.36
N GLU A 206 -25.58 -19.82 -48.84
CA GLU A 206 -24.85 -18.75 -48.17
C GLU A 206 -25.40 -18.44 -46.80
N ASP A 207 -26.74 -18.34 -46.65
CA ASP A 207 -27.41 -18.10 -45.36
C ASP A 207 -27.16 -19.25 -44.36
N VAL A 208 -27.12 -20.50 -44.83
CA VAL A 208 -26.80 -21.68 -44.02
C VAL A 208 -25.38 -21.63 -43.51
N LEU A 209 -24.42 -21.34 -44.39
CA LEU A 209 -23.01 -21.25 -44.03
C LEU A 209 -22.76 -20.10 -43.07
N SER A 210 -23.39 -18.94 -43.27
CA SER A 210 -23.30 -17.78 -42.43
C SER A 210 -23.88 -18.06 -41.03
N SER A 211 -25.05 -18.69 -40.92
CA SER A 211 -25.65 -19.07 -39.64
C SER A 211 -24.83 -20.12 -38.89
N PHE A 212 -24.22 -21.07 -39.60
CA PHE A 212 -23.30 -22.05 -39.00
C PHE A 212 -22.02 -21.38 -38.48
N ALA A 213 -21.44 -20.44 -39.24
CA ALA A 213 -20.26 -19.69 -38.80
C ALA A 213 -20.54 -18.94 -37.50
N MET A 214 -21.68 -18.25 -37.37
CA MET A 214 -22.07 -17.56 -36.13
C MET A 214 -22.29 -18.51 -34.96
N LEU A 215 -22.89 -19.67 -35.19
CA LEU A 215 -23.03 -20.68 -34.15
C LEU A 215 -21.69 -21.15 -33.63
N LYS A 216 -20.70 -21.35 -34.52
CA LYS A 216 -19.34 -21.74 -34.13
C LYS A 216 -18.58 -20.61 -33.43
N GLU A 217 -18.73 -19.38 -33.88
CA GLU A 217 -18.19 -18.20 -33.23
C GLU A 217 -18.71 -18.08 -31.75
N SER A 218 -20.04 -18.26 -31.59
CA SER A 218 -20.65 -18.27 -30.24
C SER A 218 -20.12 -19.40 -29.35
N GLN A 219 -19.86 -20.59 -29.92
CA GLN A 219 -19.27 -21.70 -29.17
C GLN A 219 -17.83 -21.38 -28.71
N ASN A 220 -17.02 -20.74 -29.56
CA ASN A 220 -15.67 -20.30 -29.21
C ASN A 220 -15.69 -19.23 -28.11
N GLU A 221 -16.64 -18.31 -28.15
CA GLU A 221 -16.84 -17.30 -27.10
C GLU A 221 -17.20 -17.93 -25.72
N ILE A 222 -18.01 -18.98 -25.70
CA ILE A 222 -18.29 -19.74 -24.46
C ILE A 222 -17.00 -20.29 -23.87
N ILE A 223 -16.17 -20.95 -24.70
CA ILE A 223 -14.86 -21.49 -24.26
C ILE A 223 -13.95 -20.37 -23.73
N SER A 224 -13.98 -19.21 -24.37
CA SER A 224 -13.18 -18.05 -23.95
C SER A 224 -13.59 -17.55 -22.57
N TYR A 225 -14.91 -17.45 -22.30
CA TYR A 225 -15.40 -17.06 -20.98
C TYR A 225 -15.13 -18.12 -19.90
N GLU A 226 -15.25 -19.41 -20.22
CA GLU A 226 -14.92 -20.51 -19.30
C GLU A 226 -13.44 -20.45 -18.92
N ASN A 227 -12.55 -20.20 -19.85
CA ASN A 227 -11.12 -19.99 -19.57
C ASN A 227 -10.87 -18.74 -18.73
N GLN A 228 -11.53 -17.60 -19.05
CA GLN A 228 -11.36 -16.36 -18.28
C GLN A 228 -11.84 -16.49 -16.85
N ILE A 229 -12.97 -17.17 -16.62
CA ILE A 229 -13.48 -17.47 -15.28
C ILE A 229 -12.46 -18.26 -14.46
N GLN A 230 -11.80 -19.26 -15.08
CA GLN A 230 -10.77 -20.02 -14.39
C GLN A 230 -9.53 -19.16 -14.07
N ILE A 231 -9.15 -18.24 -14.94
CA ILE A 231 -8.06 -17.26 -14.71
C ILE A 231 -8.44 -16.32 -13.54
N ASP A 232 -9.68 -15.84 -13.50
CA ASP A 232 -10.17 -14.98 -12.44
C ASP A 232 -10.18 -15.71 -11.08
N ILE A 233 -10.61 -16.98 -11.06
CA ILE A 233 -10.54 -17.84 -9.87
C ILE A 233 -9.10 -18.01 -9.40
N ASN A 234 -8.17 -18.33 -10.29
CA ASN A 234 -6.75 -18.47 -9.94
C ASN A 234 -6.17 -17.15 -9.37
N SER A 235 -6.63 -16.01 -9.88
CA SER A 235 -6.23 -14.68 -9.39
C SER A 235 -6.76 -14.43 -7.97
N LEU A 236 -8.01 -14.81 -7.68
CA LEU A 236 -8.58 -14.74 -6.33
C LEU A 236 -7.90 -15.72 -5.36
N GLU A 237 -7.56 -16.94 -5.80
CA GLU A 237 -6.81 -17.90 -5.00
C GLU A 237 -5.41 -17.40 -4.63
N LEU A 238 -4.74 -16.70 -5.56
CA LEU A 238 -3.46 -16.06 -5.26
C LEU A 238 -3.61 -14.97 -4.19
N LEU A 239 -4.65 -14.13 -4.28
CA LEU A 239 -4.95 -13.11 -3.27
C LEU A 239 -5.31 -13.75 -1.93
N LEU A 240 -6.10 -14.81 -1.94
CA LEU A 240 -6.53 -15.54 -0.75
C LEU A 240 -5.38 -16.32 -0.10
N GLY A 241 -4.39 -16.75 -0.89
CA GLY A 241 -3.29 -17.61 -0.45
C GLY A 241 -3.71 -19.06 -0.15
N SER A 242 -4.88 -19.47 -0.63
CA SER A 242 -5.46 -20.81 -0.55
C SER A 242 -6.50 -21.02 -1.66
N THR A 243 -7.01 -22.24 -1.80
CA THR A 243 -8.10 -22.55 -2.75
C THR A 243 -9.39 -21.81 -2.38
N LEU A 244 -10.10 -21.32 -3.39
CA LEU A 244 -11.37 -20.64 -3.25
C LEU A 244 -12.50 -21.66 -3.01
N ASN A 245 -13.29 -21.44 -1.96
CA ASN A 245 -14.49 -22.26 -1.74
C ASN A 245 -15.54 -21.92 -2.80
N GLU A 246 -16.10 -22.95 -3.45
CA GLU A 246 -17.13 -22.81 -4.50
C GLU A 246 -18.35 -22.01 -4.02
N SER A 247 -18.71 -22.08 -2.73
CA SER A 247 -19.82 -21.31 -2.16
C SER A 247 -19.62 -19.80 -2.18
N LEU A 248 -18.39 -19.33 -2.31
CA LEU A 248 -18.04 -17.91 -2.40
C LEU A 248 -17.99 -17.40 -3.85
N ILE A 249 -18.08 -18.32 -4.84
CA ILE A 249 -18.12 -17.92 -6.26
C ILE A 249 -19.48 -17.27 -6.55
N PRO A 250 -19.52 -16.07 -7.17
CA PRO A 250 -20.78 -15.41 -7.52
C PRO A 250 -21.50 -16.20 -8.63
N ASN A 251 -22.85 -16.27 -8.57
CA ASN A 251 -23.63 -16.92 -9.61
C ASN A 251 -23.85 -16.03 -10.85
N SER A 252 -23.81 -14.71 -10.69
CA SER A 252 -23.97 -13.69 -11.74
C SER A 252 -23.60 -12.32 -11.21
N LEU A 253 -23.49 -11.34 -12.11
CA LEU A 253 -23.35 -9.93 -11.71
C LEU A 253 -24.71 -9.40 -11.23
N LYS A 254 -24.80 -8.99 -9.95
CA LYS A 254 -25.97 -8.32 -9.41
C LYS A 254 -26.02 -6.89 -9.95
N LYS A 255 -27.15 -6.50 -10.54
CA LYS A 255 -27.34 -5.22 -11.24
C LYS A 255 -28.02 -4.17 -10.35
N ASP A 256 -27.90 -4.32 -9.04
CA ASP A 256 -28.43 -3.45 -8.00
C ASP A 256 -27.33 -3.04 -6.99
N ASP A 257 -27.70 -2.32 -5.95
CA ASP A 257 -26.78 -1.85 -4.90
C ASP A 257 -26.37 -2.96 -3.89
N SER A 258 -26.56 -4.25 -4.22
CA SER A 258 -26.40 -5.34 -3.26
C SER A 258 -24.94 -5.80 -3.07
N TYR A 259 -23.98 -5.29 -3.84
CA TYR A 259 -22.56 -5.56 -3.61
C TYR A 259 -21.91 -4.53 -2.69
N LEU A 260 -22.06 -3.25 -3.02
CA LEU A 260 -21.30 -2.15 -2.43
C LEU A 260 -22.22 -0.96 -2.13
N ALA A 261 -22.07 -0.36 -0.96
CA ALA A 261 -22.78 0.85 -0.61
C ALA A 261 -22.35 2.05 -1.47
N LEU A 262 -23.27 2.98 -1.66
CA LEU A 262 -22.98 4.26 -2.28
C LEU A 262 -22.17 5.14 -1.31
N VAL A 263 -20.99 5.56 -1.73
CA VAL A 263 -20.21 6.56 -1.01
C VAL A 263 -20.84 7.93 -1.22
N LYS A 264 -21.28 8.60 -0.14
CA LYS A 264 -21.87 9.94 -0.20
C LYS A 264 -20.82 10.95 -0.65
N SER A 265 -21.19 11.87 -1.52
CA SER A 265 -20.37 13.00 -1.97
C SER A 265 -20.39 14.14 -0.95
N GLY A 266 -19.32 14.91 -0.86
CA GLY A 266 -19.25 16.10 -0.02
C GLY A 266 -18.08 16.10 0.97
N ILE A 267 -16.90 15.59 0.55
CA ILE A 267 -15.74 15.36 1.38
C ILE A 267 -14.76 16.53 1.23
N SER A 268 -14.25 17.04 2.37
CA SER A 268 -13.18 18.03 2.40
C SER A 268 -11.86 17.43 1.90
N SER A 269 -11.02 18.21 1.21
CA SER A 269 -9.68 17.78 0.81
C SER A 269 -8.77 17.41 1.98
N ASN A 270 -9.10 17.84 3.21
CA ASN A 270 -8.36 17.47 4.41
C ASN A 270 -8.39 15.95 4.71
N VAL A 271 -9.36 15.22 4.18
CA VAL A 271 -9.40 13.74 4.27
C VAL A 271 -8.16 13.10 3.67
N LEU A 272 -7.56 13.71 2.63
CA LEU A 272 -6.35 13.21 2.00
C LEU A 272 -5.17 13.08 2.96
N LEU A 273 -5.08 14.00 3.95
CA LEU A 273 -3.99 13.96 4.95
C LEU A 273 -4.10 12.78 5.92
N ASN A 274 -5.26 12.12 5.98
CA ASN A 274 -5.47 10.92 6.78
C ASN A 274 -5.23 9.62 6.00
N ARG A 275 -5.02 9.69 4.69
CA ARG A 275 -4.71 8.51 3.86
C ARG A 275 -3.43 7.84 4.37
N PRO A 276 -3.41 6.50 4.45
CA PRO A 276 -2.24 5.76 4.92
C PRO A 276 -0.97 6.03 4.10
N ASP A 277 -1.06 6.12 2.78
CA ASP A 277 0.06 6.41 1.90
C ASP A 277 0.65 7.84 2.13
N ILE A 278 -0.20 8.82 2.40
CA ILE A 278 0.24 10.19 2.72
C ILE A 278 0.88 10.23 4.11
N LYS A 279 0.33 9.51 5.08
CA LYS A 279 0.93 9.37 6.41
C LYS A 279 2.30 8.68 6.36
N GLU A 280 2.44 7.64 5.55
CA GLU A 280 3.72 6.99 5.30
C GLU A 280 4.77 8.01 4.84
N LEU A 281 4.48 8.79 3.80
CA LEU A 281 5.38 9.82 3.27
C LEU A 281 5.68 10.93 4.29
N GLU A 282 4.70 11.33 5.10
CA GLU A 282 4.89 12.30 6.18
C GLU A 282 5.90 11.79 7.21
N TYR A 283 5.78 10.53 7.65
CA TYR A 283 6.70 9.95 8.64
C TYR A 283 8.09 9.68 8.05
N GLN A 284 8.20 9.35 6.76
CA GLN A 284 9.48 9.28 6.05
C GLN A 284 10.17 10.65 6.02
N LEU A 285 9.45 11.73 5.74
CA LEU A 285 9.97 13.09 5.79
C LEU A 285 10.43 13.46 7.21
N ARG A 286 9.67 13.11 8.25
CA ARG A 286 10.05 13.33 9.66
C ARG A 286 11.32 12.57 10.02
N ALA A 287 11.50 11.35 9.52
CA ALA A 287 12.72 10.56 9.72
C ALA A 287 13.94 11.24 9.09
N LYS A 288 13.83 11.73 7.84
CA LYS A 288 14.92 12.46 7.17
C LYS A 288 15.25 13.78 7.85
N ASN A 289 14.24 14.51 8.35
CA ASN A 289 14.44 15.73 9.12
C ASN A 289 15.17 15.46 10.44
N ALA A 290 14.88 14.37 11.13
CA ALA A 290 15.57 13.99 12.36
C ALA A 290 17.05 13.67 12.11
N ASN A 291 17.42 13.06 10.98
CA ASN A 291 18.80 12.78 10.61
C ASN A 291 19.67 14.06 10.46
N ILE A 292 19.08 15.20 10.10
CA ILE A 292 19.80 16.49 10.08
C ILE A 292 20.30 16.84 11.49
N GLY A 293 19.52 16.54 12.52
CA GLY A 293 19.93 16.75 13.92
C GLY A 293 21.19 15.94 14.27
N ALA A 294 21.26 14.69 13.84
CA ALA A 294 22.44 13.84 14.04
C ALA A 294 23.66 14.34 13.23
N ALA A 295 23.46 14.78 11.99
CA ALA A 295 24.52 15.33 11.15
C ALA A 295 25.07 16.65 11.73
N ARG A 296 24.21 17.53 12.27
CA ARG A 296 24.64 18.76 12.96
C ARG A 296 25.38 18.46 14.25
N ALA A 297 24.95 17.47 15.02
CA ALA A 297 25.60 17.05 16.25
C ALA A 297 27.03 16.53 15.99
N ALA A 298 27.35 16.03 14.79
CA ALA A 298 28.68 15.54 14.43
C ALA A 298 29.76 16.63 14.38
N PHE A 299 29.41 17.91 14.39
CA PHE A 299 30.35 19.03 14.49
C PHE A 299 30.79 19.33 15.94
N PHE A 300 30.08 18.77 16.93
CA PHE A 300 30.30 19.03 18.35
C PHE A 300 31.10 17.90 18.99
N PRO A 301 31.71 18.16 20.20
CA PRO A 301 32.43 17.12 20.90
C PRO A 301 31.58 15.93 21.27
N THR A 302 32.08 14.71 21.08
CA THR A 302 31.51 13.50 21.67
C THR A 302 32.16 13.26 23.05
N ILE A 303 31.35 12.98 24.06
CA ILE A 303 31.81 12.70 25.41
C ILE A 303 31.45 11.27 25.76
N ALA A 304 32.45 10.43 25.97
CA ALA A 304 32.23 9.05 26.38
C ALA A 304 32.75 8.82 27.80
N LEU A 305 31.99 8.08 28.59
CA LEU A 305 32.34 7.62 29.91
C LEU A 305 32.63 6.13 29.88
N THR A 306 33.90 5.76 30.13
CA THR A 306 34.29 4.36 30.30
C THR A 306 34.41 4.05 31.78
N ALA A 307 33.74 3.01 32.27
CA ALA A 307 33.88 2.50 33.62
C ALA A 307 34.14 1.01 33.58
N ASN A 308 35.21 0.56 34.28
CA ASN A 308 35.58 -0.85 34.33
C ASN A 308 35.91 -1.24 35.79
N THR A 309 35.56 -2.46 36.16
CA THR A 309 36.01 -3.09 37.41
C THR A 309 36.34 -4.56 37.16
N GLY A 310 37.30 -5.09 37.91
CA GLY A 310 37.70 -6.46 37.70
C GLY A 310 39.00 -6.83 38.41
N TYR A 311 39.68 -7.80 37.82
CA TYR A 311 40.96 -8.34 38.31
C TYR A 311 41.99 -8.34 37.20
N SER A 312 43.25 -8.04 37.56
CA SER A 312 44.38 -8.10 36.63
C SER A 312 45.63 -8.65 37.35
N SER A 313 46.28 -9.70 36.79
CA SER A 313 47.39 -10.39 37.41
C SER A 313 48.40 -10.86 36.37
N SER A 314 49.67 -10.95 36.77
CA SER A 314 50.75 -11.62 35.99
C SER A 314 50.66 -13.14 35.99
N SER A 315 49.84 -13.73 36.88
CA SER A 315 49.64 -15.18 37.06
C SER A 315 48.17 -15.50 37.09
N LEU A 316 47.79 -16.54 36.34
CA LEU A 316 46.41 -17.02 36.29
C LEU A 316 45.90 -17.51 37.66
N ASN A 317 46.78 -18.20 38.43
CA ASN A 317 46.39 -18.79 39.73
C ASN A 317 46.01 -17.74 40.75
N ASN A 318 46.49 -16.49 40.62
CA ASN A 318 46.23 -15.42 41.56
C ASN A 318 45.27 -14.36 41.00
N LEU A 319 44.66 -14.59 39.81
CA LEU A 319 43.85 -13.60 39.13
C LEU A 319 42.76 -13.04 40.03
N PHE A 320 42.00 -13.86 40.69
CA PHE A 320 40.84 -13.45 41.49
C PHE A 320 41.17 -13.18 42.98
N SER A 321 42.47 -12.99 43.32
CA SER A 321 42.85 -12.57 44.66
C SER A 321 42.61 -11.09 44.88
N THR A 322 42.24 -10.70 46.10
CA THR A 322 41.87 -9.30 46.48
C THR A 322 42.91 -8.24 46.09
N PRO A 323 44.25 -8.48 46.22
CA PRO A 323 45.24 -7.49 45.81
C PRO A 323 45.28 -7.18 44.30
N ASN A 324 44.67 -8.02 43.47
CA ASN A 324 44.63 -7.89 42.02
C ASN A 324 43.37 -7.23 41.49
N SER A 325 42.46 -6.80 42.41
CA SER A 325 41.23 -6.07 42.01
C SER A 325 41.58 -4.64 41.57
N PHE A 326 40.86 -4.17 40.59
CA PHE A 326 40.95 -2.78 40.13
C PHE A 326 39.60 -2.22 39.79
N TRP A 327 39.47 -0.91 39.80
CA TRP A 327 38.41 -0.16 39.17
C TRP A 327 38.99 1.04 38.43
N GLN A 328 38.32 1.46 37.37
CA GLN A 328 38.72 2.59 36.54
C GLN A 328 37.51 3.33 36.05
N ILE A 329 37.53 4.64 36.12
CA ILE A 329 36.54 5.53 35.49
C ILE A 329 37.32 6.51 34.63
N SER A 330 37.05 6.53 33.32
CA SER A 330 37.82 7.32 32.34
C SER A 330 36.83 8.08 31.44
N PRO A 331 36.53 9.35 31.75
CA PRO A 331 35.85 10.21 30.80
C PRO A 331 36.78 10.56 29.66
N SER A 332 36.29 10.57 28.42
CA SER A 332 37.03 11.00 27.24
C SER A 332 36.18 11.99 26.44
N ILE A 333 36.87 12.98 25.85
CA ILE A 333 36.25 13.98 24.99
C ILE A 333 36.97 13.93 23.64
N ASN A 334 36.22 13.79 22.56
CA ASN A 334 36.74 13.84 21.21
C ASN A 334 36.04 14.96 20.44
N LEU A 335 36.80 15.97 20.00
CA LEU A 335 36.32 17.08 19.19
C LEU A 335 36.96 16.99 17.80
N PRO A 336 36.18 16.80 16.71
CA PRO A 336 36.74 16.85 15.36
C PRO A 336 37.07 18.29 14.97
N ILE A 337 38.39 18.59 14.85
CA ILE A 337 38.87 19.92 14.47
C ILE A 337 38.97 20.08 12.96
N PHE A 338 39.40 19.04 12.26
CA PHE A 338 39.53 19.03 10.81
C PHE A 338 39.15 17.67 10.25
N THR A 339 38.08 17.61 9.46
CA THR A 339 37.53 16.39 8.86
C THR A 339 37.62 16.40 7.33
N ALA A 340 38.45 17.26 6.74
CA ALA A 340 38.58 17.39 5.29
C ALA A 340 37.24 17.58 4.54
N GLY A 341 36.24 18.21 5.17
CA GLY A 341 34.92 18.46 4.59
C GLY A 341 33.87 17.34 4.82
N GLU A 342 34.24 16.21 5.46
CA GLU A 342 33.35 15.07 5.65
C GLU A 342 32.05 15.45 6.39
N ASN A 343 32.16 16.17 7.52
CA ASN A 343 30.98 16.55 8.30
C ASN A 343 30.05 17.52 7.54
N SER A 344 30.65 18.46 6.76
CA SER A 344 29.86 19.35 5.90
C SER A 344 29.12 18.57 4.83
N ALA A 345 29.82 17.67 4.14
CA ALA A 345 29.17 16.82 3.12
C ALA A 345 28.07 15.90 3.69
N LYS A 346 28.25 15.39 4.91
CA LYS A 346 27.19 14.61 5.61
C LYS A 346 25.96 15.46 5.95
N LEU A 347 26.17 16.72 6.35
CA LEU A 347 25.07 17.65 6.61
C LEU A 347 24.36 17.99 5.29
N ASP A 348 25.08 18.35 4.24
CA ASP A 348 24.51 18.65 2.91
C ASP A 348 23.72 17.45 2.37
N LEU A 349 24.24 16.23 2.56
CA LEU A 349 23.54 15.00 2.19
C LEU A 349 22.21 14.86 2.95
N SER A 350 22.21 15.07 4.27
CA SER A 350 21.03 14.94 5.10
C SER A 350 19.96 16.00 4.75
N GLU A 351 20.40 17.23 4.48
CA GLU A 351 19.52 18.33 4.05
C GLU A 351 18.92 18.03 2.66
N THR A 352 19.73 17.55 1.72
CA THR A 352 19.26 17.12 0.39
C THR A 352 18.27 15.97 0.49
N GLN A 353 18.53 14.97 1.33
CA GLN A 353 17.59 13.85 1.55
C GLN A 353 16.26 14.31 2.15
N LYS A 354 16.26 15.29 3.04
CA LYS A 354 15.03 15.90 3.57
C LYS A 354 14.26 16.64 2.47
N GLU A 355 14.96 17.40 1.60
CA GLU A 355 14.31 18.10 0.48
C GLU A 355 13.71 17.11 -0.55
N ILE A 356 14.37 15.98 -0.82
CA ILE A 356 13.81 14.90 -1.65
C ILE A 356 12.52 14.38 -1.01
N ALA A 357 12.55 14.01 0.28
CA ALA A 357 11.38 13.49 0.99
C ALA A 357 10.22 14.51 1.08
N LEU A 358 10.53 15.82 1.17
CA LEU A 358 9.51 16.88 1.12
C LEU A 358 8.82 16.92 -0.25
N ASN A 359 9.58 16.84 -1.33
CA ASN A 359 9.02 16.82 -2.68
C ASN A 359 8.22 15.53 -2.96
N GLU A 360 8.65 14.39 -2.43
CA GLU A 360 7.90 13.12 -2.49
C GLU A 360 6.56 13.22 -1.75
N TYR A 361 6.55 13.80 -0.55
CA TYR A 361 5.34 14.05 0.24
C TYR A 361 4.37 15.00 -0.52
N GLN A 362 4.86 16.11 -1.04
CA GLN A 362 4.04 17.05 -1.81
C GLN A 362 3.48 16.41 -3.09
N LYS A 363 4.30 15.64 -3.82
CA LYS A 363 3.87 14.87 -4.98
C LYS A 363 2.80 13.83 -4.60
N GLY A 364 2.97 13.16 -3.46
CA GLY A 364 1.97 12.23 -2.93
C GLY A 364 0.60 12.90 -2.74
N ILE A 365 0.57 14.06 -2.10
CA ILE A 365 -0.67 14.84 -1.90
C ILE A 365 -1.29 15.24 -3.24
N GLN A 366 -0.49 15.71 -4.21
CA GLN A 366 -0.97 16.08 -5.54
C GLN A 366 -1.56 14.87 -6.28
N THR A 367 -0.91 13.71 -6.17
CA THR A 367 -1.39 12.46 -6.76
C THR A 367 -2.71 12.03 -6.13
N ALA A 368 -2.80 12.02 -4.80
CA ALA A 368 -4.02 11.70 -4.07
C ALA A 368 -5.18 12.65 -4.45
N PHE A 369 -4.90 13.95 -4.55
CA PHE A 369 -5.90 14.93 -4.99
C PHE A 369 -6.40 14.67 -6.42
N LYS A 370 -5.47 14.31 -7.34
CA LYS A 370 -5.82 13.92 -8.71
C LYS A 370 -6.70 12.68 -8.72
N GLU A 371 -6.32 11.63 -8.00
CA GLU A 371 -7.06 10.36 -7.94
C GLU A 371 -8.51 10.56 -7.49
N VAL A 372 -8.71 11.32 -6.41
CA VAL A 372 -10.07 11.64 -5.93
C VAL A 372 -10.85 12.46 -6.97
N ASN A 373 -10.25 13.49 -7.58
CA ASN A 373 -10.93 14.26 -8.62
C ASN A 373 -11.33 13.39 -9.82
N ASP A 374 -10.46 12.48 -10.26
CA ASP A 374 -10.74 11.57 -11.38
C ASP A 374 -11.90 10.62 -11.02
N ALA A 375 -11.85 10.02 -9.84
CA ALA A 375 -12.91 9.10 -9.36
C ALA A 375 -14.27 9.81 -9.22
N LEU A 376 -14.29 11.02 -8.69
CA LEU A 376 -15.50 11.84 -8.55
C LEU A 376 -16.03 12.29 -9.92
N MET A 377 -15.16 12.61 -10.88
CA MET A 377 -15.58 12.98 -12.23
C MET A 377 -16.25 11.80 -12.95
N VAL A 378 -15.69 10.60 -12.83
CA VAL A 378 -16.32 9.37 -13.34
C VAL A 378 -17.67 9.17 -12.66
N ARG A 379 -17.74 9.32 -11.34
CA ARG A 379 -18.98 9.17 -10.54
C ARG A 379 -20.12 10.05 -11.04
N LYS A 380 -19.82 11.31 -11.36
CA LYS A 380 -20.80 12.25 -11.87
C LYS A 380 -21.50 11.78 -13.14
N ASN A 381 -20.76 11.10 -14.02
CA ASN A 381 -21.23 10.76 -15.37
C ASN A 381 -21.67 9.29 -15.50
N ILE A 382 -21.17 8.37 -14.64
CA ILE A 382 -21.38 6.94 -14.81
C ILE A 382 -22.86 6.54 -14.67
N TYR A 383 -23.60 7.22 -13.78
CA TYR A 383 -25.04 6.96 -13.63
C TYR A 383 -25.83 7.30 -14.90
N THR A 384 -25.54 8.45 -15.51
CA THR A 384 -26.17 8.87 -16.79
C THR A 384 -25.76 7.91 -17.91
N LYS A 385 -24.47 7.51 -17.97
CA LYS A 385 -23.96 6.54 -18.95
C LYS A 385 -24.71 5.20 -18.81
N LEU A 386 -24.88 4.71 -17.58
CA LEU A 386 -25.57 3.45 -17.30
C LEU A 386 -27.06 3.53 -17.71
N GLN A 387 -27.75 4.63 -17.40
CA GLN A 387 -29.13 4.83 -17.79
C GLN A 387 -29.29 4.87 -19.32
N ASN A 388 -28.45 5.64 -20.00
CA ASN A 388 -28.45 5.70 -21.47
C ASN A 388 -28.18 4.32 -22.10
N GLN A 389 -27.25 3.53 -21.53
CA GLN A 389 -26.94 2.19 -22.01
C GLN A 389 -28.09 1.19 -21.79
N LYS A 390 -28.84 1.32 -20.68
CA LYS A 390 -30.06 0.52 -20.44
C LYS A 390 -31.11 0.79 -21.51
N GLU A 391 -31.40 2.06 -21.78
CA GLU A 391 -32.40 2.49 -22.77
C GLU A 391 -31.99 2.07 -24.20
N LEU A 392 -30.69 2.26 -24.53
CA LEU A 392 -30.12 1.82 -25.79
C LEU A 392 -30.27 0.30 -25.98
N THR A 393 -29.92 -0.47 -24.95
CA THR A 393 -30.00 -1.94 -25.01
C THR A 393 -31.43 -2.43 -25.16
N ALA A 394 -32.40 -1.84 -24.45
CA ALA A 394 -33.80 -2.17 -24.59
C ALA A 394 -34.33 -1.88 -26.01
N SER A 395 -33.97 -0.71 -26.59
CA SER A 395 -34.36 -0.36 -27.95
C SER A 395 -33.77 -1.30 -29.01
N ILE A 396 -32.49 -1.72 -28.83
CA ILE A 396 -31.85 -2.68 -29.73
C ILE A 396 -32.43 -4.08 -29.58
N GLU A 397 -32.82 -4.49 -28.38
CA GLU A 397 -33.50 -5.77 -28.12
C GLU A 397 -34.86 -5.83 -28.83
N ASP A 398 -35.65 -4.77 -28.76
CA ASP A 398 -36.91 -4.66 -29.47
C ASP A 398 -36.70 -4.74 -31.00
N ALA A 399 -35.70 -4.02 -31.53
CA ALA A 399 -35.34 -4.07 -32.96
C ALA A 399 -34.92 -5.48 -33.40
N TYR A 400 -34.14 -6.16 -32.59
CA TYR A 400 -33.75 -7.55 -32.85
C TYR A 400 -34.95 -8.49 -32.83
N ASN A 401 -35.84 -8.37 -31.85
CA ASN A 401 -37.06 -9.20 -31.74
C ASN A 401 -37.97 -9.01 -32.97
N ILE A 402 -38.13 -7.77 -33.45
CA ILE A 402 -38.90 -7.49 -34.68
C ILE A 402 -38.23 -8.13 -35.88
N ALA A 403 -36.91 -7.98 -36.07
CA ALA A 403 -36.16 -8.54 -37.18
C ALA A 403 -36.21 -10.09 -37.17
N LEU A 404 -36.06 -10.71 -35.98
CA LEU A 404 -36.12 -12.16 -35.81
C LEU A 404 -37.50 -12.71 -36.15
N ASN A 405 -38.59 -12.06 -35.68
CA ASN A 405 -39.93 -12.46 -35.97
C ASN A 405 -40.25 -12.31 -37.48
N SER A 406 -39.84 -11.21 -38.12
CA SER A 406 -39.98 -10.99 -39.56
C SER A 406 -39.26 -12.06 -40.34
N TYR A 407 -38.06 -12.45 -39.94
CA TYR A 407 -37.33 -13.56 -40.58
C TYR A 407 -38.02 -14.91 -40.38
N LYS A 408 -38.56 -15.21 -39.19
CA LYS A 408 -39.28 -16.44 -38.90
C LYS A 408 -40.48 -16.63 -39.79
N ILE A 409 -41.32 -15.60 -40.00
CA ILE A 409 -42.51 -15.63 -40.83
C ILE A 409 -42.22 -15.47 -42.33
N GLY A 410 -40.94 -15.29 -42.73
CA GLY A 410 -40.55 -15.19 -44.14
C GLY A 410 -40.67 -13.80 -44.78
N TYR A 411 -40.96 -12.76 -43.99
CA TYR A 411 -41.08 -11.38 -44.46
C TYR A 411 -39.76 -10.59 -44.44
N GLY A 412 -38.84 -10.97 -43.56
CA GLY A 412 -37.54 -10.33 -43.40
C GLY A 412 -36.38 -11.13 -44.01
N SER A 413 -35.31 -10.43 -44.43
CA SER A 413 -34.10 -11.08 -44.90
C SER A 413 -33.27 -11.60 -43.71
N TYR A 414 -32.49 -12.66 -43.96
CA TYR A 414 -31.49 -13.18 -43.02
C TYR A 414 -30.46 -12.10 -42.60
N LEU A 415 -29.98 -11.32 -43.59
CA LEU A 415 -29.01 -10.26 -43.35
C LEU A 415 -29.49 -9.21 -42.36
N ASN A 416 -30.77 -8.75 -42.46
CA ASN A 416 -31.33 -7.76 -41.55
C ASN A 416 -31.42 -8.31 -40.11
N MET A 417 -31.86 -9.56 -40.00
CA MET A 417 -31.93 -10.26 -38.70
C MET A 417 -30.52 -10.41 -38.08
N LEU A 418 -29.51 -10.78 -38.91
CA LEU A 418 -28.12 -10.94 -38.50
C LEU A 418 -27.50 -9.64 -37.99
N ILE A 419 -27.73 -8.51 -38.67
CA ILE A 419 -27.26 -7.19 -38.25
C ILE A 419 -27.85 -6.81 -36.91
N ALA A 420 -29.18 -6.96 -36.76
CA ALA A 420 -29.87 -6.65 -35.51
C ALA A 420 -29.40 -7.55 -34.35
N GLN A 421 -29.15 -8.84 -34.64
CA GLN A 421 -28.64 -9.78 -33.62
C GLN A 421 -27.23 -9.41 -33.15
N LYS A 422 -26.32 -9.07 -34.05
CA LYS A 422 -24.95 -8.61 -33.67
C LYS A 422 -25.01 -7.34 -32.84
N ALA A 423 -25.87 -6.39 -33.21
CA ALA A 423 -26.08 -5.16 -32.45
C ALA A 423 -26.59 -5.47 -31.02
N TYR A 424 -27.56 -6.39 -30.89
CA TYR A 424 -28.09 -6.80 -29.58
C TYR A 424 -27.02 -7.45 -28.71
N ILE A 425 -26.27 -8.42 -29.22
CA ILE A 425 -25.16 -9.09 -28.49
C ILE A 425 -24.15 -8.07 -27.98
N ASN A 426 -23.69 -7.16 -28.85
CA ASN A 426 -22.73 -6.13 -28.45
C ASN A 426 -23.27 -5.17 -27.41
N SER A 427 -24.57 -4.79 -27.54
CA SER A 427 -25.20 -3.89 -26.57
C SER A 427 -25.34 -4.52 -25.19
N GLN A 428 -25.68 -5.81 -25.10
CA GLN A 428 -25.74 -6.55 -23.84
C GLN A 428 -24.37 -6.66 -23.17
N LYS A 429 -23.29 -6.99 -23.94
CA LYS A 429 -21.90 -7.01 -23.43
C LYS A 429 -21.49 -5.63 -22.89
N THR A 430 -21.81 -4.56 -23.65
CA THR A 430 -21.50 -3.18 -23.23
C THR A 430 -22.28 -2.78 -21.97
N LEU A 431 -23.55 -3.20 -21.85
CA LEU A 431 -24.34 -2.93 -20.66
C LEU A 431 -23.72 -3.61 -19.42
N THR A 432 -23.33 -4.88 -19.52
CA THR A 432 -22.69 -5.61 -18.43
C THR A 432 -21.37 -4.94 -18.04
N GLN A 433 -20.57 -4.50 -19.02
CA GLN A 433 -19.32 -3.76 -18.78
C GLN A 433 -19.59 -2.40 -18.10
N THR A 434 -20.66 -1.70 -18.46
CA THR A 434 -21.02 -0.41 -17.84
C THR A 434 -21.45 -0.58 -16.37
N TYR A 435 -22.09 -1.70 -16.02
CA TYR A 435 -22.35 -2.04 -14.63
C TYR A 435 -21.05 -2.31 -13.83
N LEU A 436 -20.11 -3.04 -14.43
CA LEU A 436 -18.79 -3.26 -13.81
C LEU A 436 -18.08 -1.94 -13.55
N GLU A 437 -18.00 -1.05 -14.56
CA GLU A 437 -17.37 0.27 -14.42
C GLU A 437 -18.01 1.12 -13.30
N GLU A 438 -19.30 1.01 -13.10
CA GLU A 438 -19.99 1.70 -11.99
C GLU A 438 -19.56 1.15 -10.63
N LEU A 439 -19.48 -0.17 -10.48
CA LEU A 439 -19.04 -0.82 -9.25
C LEU A 439 -17.55 -0.57 -8.97
N GLU A 440 -16.68 -0.66 -9.98
CA GLU A 440 -15.26 -0.32 -9.87
C GLU A 440 -15.04 1.14 -9.46
N ASN A 441 -15.87 2.06 -9.95
CA ASN A 441 -15.82 3.45 -9.52
C ASN A 441 -16.17 3.63 -8.03
N ARG A 442 -17.11 2.85 -7.48
CA ARG A 442 -17.39 2.85 -6.03
C ARG A 442 -16.17 2.40 -5.23
N VAL A 443 -15.49 1.34 -5.69
CA VAL A 443 -14.26 0.84 -5.07
C VAL A 443 -13.15 1.88 -5.12
N GLU A 444 -12.97 2.53 -6.26
CA GLU A 444 -11.94 3.56 -6.43
C GLU A 444 -12.19 4.79 -5.54
N ILE A 445 -13.45 5.22 -5.39
CA ILE A 445 -13.81 6.29 -4.45
C ILE A 445 -13.50 5.87 -3.01
N PHE A 446 -13.89 4.66 -2.59
CA PHE A 446 -13.58 4.13 -1.26
C PHE A 446 -12.08 4.13 -0.98
N LYS A 447 -11.28 3.60 -1.91
CA LYS A 447 -9.82 3.54 -1.81
C LYS A 447 -9.17 4.92 -1.76
N THR A 448 -9.55 5.82 -2.69
CA THR A 448 -8.91 7.14 -2.82
C THR A 448 -9.25 8.09 -1.68
N LEU A 449 -10.35 7.85 -0.98
CA LEU A 449 -10.70 8.55 0.26
C LEU A 449 -10.02 7.97 1.50
N GLY A 450 -9.24 6.90 1.36
CA GLY A 450 -8.52 6.29 2.46
C GLY A 450 -9.37 5.41 3.36
N GLY A 451 -10.39 4.74 2.84
CA GLY A 451 -11.42 3.95 3.53
C GLY A 451 -10.99 3.31 4.85
N GLU A 452 -11.83 3.38 5.86
CA GLU A 452 -11.56 2.87 7.21
C GLU A 452 -11.68 1.33 7.23
N ILE A 453 -10.58 0.65 7.61
CA ILE A 453 -10.47 -0.82 7.54
C ILE A 453 -11.00 -1.48 8.83
N GLU A 454 -11.23 -0.70 9.89
CA GLU A 454 -11.74 -1.16 11.19
C GLU A 454 -13.26 -1.07 11.30
#